data_84c26ed4c425f1ffb24d51b7ebee5252
#
_entry.id   84c26ed4c425f1ffb24d51b7ebee5252
#
_cell.length_a   1.000
_cell.length_b   1.000
_cell.length_c   1.000
_cell.angle_alpha   90.00
_cell.angle_beta   90.00
_cell.angle_gamma   90.00
#
_symmetry.space_group_name_H-M   'P 1'
#
loop_
_entity.id
_entity.type
_entity.pdbx_description
1 polymer ?
#
loop_
_entity_poly.entity_id
_entity_poly.type
_entity_poly.pdbx_seq_one_letter_code
_entity_poly.pdbx_strand_id
1 'polypeptide(L)'
;QTAVIGKWHLGLGSRDAPADWNGLVKPGPLEIGFDYSFLLPSTNDRVPCVYLENYTVVNHDPNDPIFVGFSPELVNRPGSSSYPDGRENRQAMTYYQSSHGHNHSIINGIGRIGYMSGGKAALWDDETMADVFIEKARNYIRTNKNAPFFLFFSSQDIHVPRAPHPRFQEKTELGYRGDAMVQFDWSVGQIIDALKTSDLLENTIVIFSSDNGPTYDDGYVD
;
A
#
# COMPACT_ATOMS: atom_id res chain seq x y z
N GLN A 1 6.28 -7.63 21.64
CA GLN A 1 6.40 -6.71 20.51
C GLN A 1 5.33 -7.01 19.48
N THR A 2 4.63 -5.97 18.98
CA THR A 2 3.54 -6.13 18.02
C THR A 2 3.74 -5.24 16.82
N ALA A 3 3.50 -5.76 15.61
CA ALA A 3 3.62 -4.98 14.38
C ALA A 3 2.49 -5.26 13.41
N VAL A 4 2.11 -4.23 12.64
CA VAL A 4 1.31 -4.36 11.44
C VAL A 4 2.10 -3.82 10.25
N ILE A 5 2.19 -4.63 9.18
CA ILE A 5 2.93 -4.28 7.97
C ILE A 5 2.06 -4.63 6.76
N GLY A 6 1.83 -3.65 5.89
CA GLY A 6 1.06 -3.81 4.66
C GLY A 6 -0.22 -2.99 4.58
N LYS A 7 -1.24 -3.50 3.91
CA LYS A 7 -2.54 -2.84 3.73
C LYS A 7 -3.25 -2.64 5.07
N TRP A 8 -3.68 -1.41 5.35
CA TRP A 8 -4.42 -1.10 6.57
C TRP A 8 -5.95 -1.07 6.34
N HIS A 9 -6.45 -0.14 5.59
CA HIS A 9 -7.88 0.04 5.20
C HIS A 9 -8.91 -0.01 6.35
N LEU A 10 -8.47 0.22 7.58
CA LEU A 10 -9.34 0.24 8.79
C LEU A 10 -9.59 1.67 9.30
N GLY A 11 -9.17 2.68 8.53
CA GLY A 11 -9.27 4.09 8.88
C GLY A 11 -8.02 4.61 9.59
N LEU A 12 -7.75 5.89 9.34
CA LEU A 12 -6.69 6.68 9.98
C LEU A 12 -7.27 8.05 10.32
N GLY A 13 -6.88 8.58 11.46
CA GLY A 13 -7.53 9.77 12.00
C GLY A 13 -8.92 9.46 12.56
N SER A 14 -9.66 10.50 12.89
CA SER A 14 -11.03 10.42 13.37
C SER A 14 -11.86 11.57 12.78
N ARG A 15 -13.17 11.59 13.09
CA ARG A 15 -14.03 12.71 12.69
C ARG A 15 -13.55 14.06 13.25
N ASP A 16 -13.06 14.05 14.49
CA ASP A 16 -12.66 15.27 15.22
C ASP A 16 -11.15 15.58 15.05
N ALA A 17 -10.37 14.60 14.57
CA ALA A 17 -8.95 14.71 14.25
C ALA A 17 -8.66 13.98 12.93
N PRO A 18 -8.99 14.57 11.77
CA PRO A 18 -8.69 13.97 10.47
C PRO A 18 -7.19 13.69 10.30
N ALA A 19 -6.84 12.69 9.49
CA ALA A 19 -5.46 12.33 9.20
C ALA A 19 -4.68 13.53 8.64
N ASP A 20 -3.62 13.94 9.33
CA ASP A 20 -2.70 15.00 8.89
C ASP A 20 -1.52 14.36 8.14
N TRP A 21 -1.61 14.33 6.82
CA TRP A 21 -0.58 13.75 5.94
C TRP A 21 0.74 14.53 5.92
N ASN A 22 0.75 15.74 6.47
CA ASN A 22 1.93 16.61 6.54
C ASN A 22 2.54 16.67 7.94
N GLY A 23 1.93 15.99 8.90
CA GLY A 23 2.33 15.95 10.30
C GLY A 23 2.24 14.55 10.90
N LEU A 24 1.49 14.42 12.00
CA LEU A 24 1.28 13.14 12.68
C LEU A 24 -0.11 12.58 12.35
N VAL A 25 -0.14 11.45 11.66
CA VAL A 25 -1.37 10.72 11.34
C VAL A 25 -1.82 9.94 12.58
N LYS A 26 -2.80 10.47 13.30
CA LYS A 26 -3.40 9.92 14.53
C LYS A 26 -4.91 10.11 14.55
N PRO A 27 -5.69 9.21 15.22
CA PRO A 27 -5.28 7.88 15.67
C PRO A 27 -5.03 6.91 14.51
N GLY A 28 -4.29 5.84 14.81
CA GLY A 28 -3.94 4.79 13.87
C GLY A 28 -3.64 3.46 14.58
N PRO A 29 -2.84 2.57 13.98
CA PRO A 29 -2.53 1.26 14.56
C PRO A 29 -1.89 1.31 15.95
N LEU A 30 -1.08 2.33 16.22
CA LEU A 30 -0.37 2.40 17.50
C LEU A 30 -1.31 2.70 18.66
N GLU A 31 -2.39 3.45 18.42
CA GLU A 31 -3.41 3.74 19.44
C GLU A 31 -4.28 2.52 19.80
N ILE A 32 -4.33 1.50 18.93
CA ILE A 32 -5.05 0.26 19.21
C ILE A 32 -4.16 -0.85 19.75
N GLY A 33 -2.84 -0.60 19.90
CA GLY A 33 -1.94 -1.50 20.61
C GLY A 33 -0.79 -2.11 19.81
N PHE A 34 -0.56 -1.69 18.56
CA PHE A 34 0.65 -2.05 17.86
C PHE A 34 1.84 -1.18 18.31
N ASP A 35 3.00 -1.80 18.49
CA ASP A 35 4.25 -1.10 18.83
C ASP A 35 4.93 -0.50 17.58
N TYR A 36 4.66 -1.07 16.41
CA TYR A 36 5.21 -0.66 15.11
C TYR A 36 4.18 -0.82 14.00
N SER A 37 4.19 0.11 13.06
CA SER A 37 3.41 0.00 11.83
C SER A 37 4.17 0.52 10.62
N PHE A 38 4.03 -0.18 9.49
CA PHE A 38 4.44 0.29 8.17
C PHE A 38 3.35 -0.02 7.17
N LEU A 39 2.67 1.01 6.70
CA LEU A 39 1.36 0.85 6.08
C LEU A 39 1.29 1.36 4.65
N LEU A 40 0.49 0.67 3.85
CA LEU A 40 -0.35 1.21 2.82
C LEU A 40 -1.64 1.72 3.51
N PRO A 41 -1.93 3.04 3.53
CA PRO A 41 -2.98 3.62 4.40
C PRO A 41 -4.39 3.09 4.14
N SER A 42 -4.73 2.82 2.87
CA SER A 42 -6.03 2.29 2.47
C SER A 42 -5.84 1.03 1.63
N THR A 43 -6.06 1.12 0.34
CA THR A 43 -5.82 0.11 -0.68
C THR A 43 -4.98 0.71 -1.80
N ASN A 44 -4.29 -0.10 -2.57
CA ASN A 44 -3.42 0.38 -3.65
C ASN A 44 -4.16 1.12 -4.78
N ASP A 45 -5.48 0.99 -4.89
CA ASP A 45 -6.32 1.75 -5.82
C ASP A 45 -6.74 3.14 -5.32
N ARG A 46 -6.35 3.54 -4.08
CA ARG A 46 -6.81 4.77 -3.42
C ARG A 46 -5.67 5.72 -3.07
N VAL A 47 -5.98 7.01 -3.06
CA VAL A 47 -5.08 8.02 -2.51
C VAL A 47 -5.18 8.07 -0.97
N PRO A 48 -4.12 8.51 -0.25
CA PRO A 48 -2.81 8.92 -0.75
C PRO A 48 -1.95 7.73 -1.15
N CYS A 49 -1.21 7.87 -2.25
CA CYS A 49 -0.29 6.85 -2.76
C CYS A 49 1.09 6.96 -2.08
N VAL A 50 1.12 6.85 -0.76
CA VAL A 50 2.33 6.99 0.08
C VAL A 50 2.38 5.90 1.15
N TYR A 51 3.59 5.55 1.60
CA TYR A 51 3.74 4.73 2.80
C TYR A 51 3.66 5.58 4.07
N LEU A 52 3.08 5.00 5.11
CA LEU A 52 3.06 5.57 6.46
C LEU A 52 3.89 4.68 7.39
N GLU A 53 4.92 5.20 8.02
CA GLU A 53 5.68 4.50 9.05
C GLU A 53 5.34 5.10 10.41
N ASN A 54 4.73 4.30 11.27
CA ASN A 54 4.17 4.73 12.55
C ASN A 54 3.17 5.90 12.34
N TYR A 55 3.62 7.12 12.57
CA TYR A 55 2.77 8.32 12.51
C TYR A 55 3.05 9.21 11.30
N THR A 56 4.09 8.95 10.51
CA THR A 56 4.56 9.90 9.51
C THR A 56 4.64 9.29 8.12
N VAL A 57 4.36 10.12 7.13
CA VAL A 57 4.56 9.75 5.72
C VAL A 57 6.05 9.59 5.44
N VAL A 58 6.40 8.46 4.86
CA VAL A 58 7.79 8.16 4.46
C VAL A 58 8.21 9.09 3.33
N ASN A 59 9.42 9.64 3.40
CA ASN A 59 9.98 10.59 2.42
C ASN A 59 9.12 11.86 2.22
N HIS A 60 8.38 12.29 3.24
CA HIS A 60 7.61 13.53 3.17
C HIS A 60 8.52 14.73 2.90
N ASP A 61 8.17 15.52 1.86
CA ASP A 61 8.79 16.81 1.58
C ASP A 61 7.87 17.95 2.05
N PRO A 62 8.24 18.74 3.07
CA PRO A 62 7.41 19.84 3.55
C PRO A 62 7.22 20.97 2.51
N ASN A 63 8.05 21.03 1.46
CA ASN A 63 7.89 21.99 0.36
C ASN A 63 6.88 21.51 -0.70
N ASP A 64 6.42 20.26 -0.65
CA ASP A 64 5.40 19.69 -1.53
C ASP A 64 4.29 19.03 -0.68
N PRO A 65 3.50 19.82 0.08
CA PRO A 65 2.54 19.30 1.05
C PRO A 65 1.42 18.50 0.39
N ILE A 66 1.03 17.43 1.09
CA ILE A 66 0.05 16.43 0.63
C ILE A 66 -1.36 16.89 0.98
N PHE A 67 -2.25 16.91 -0.02
CA PHE A 67 -3.68 17.09 0.16
C PHE A 67 -4.44 15.94 -0.50
N VAL A 68 -5.47 15.43 0.17
CA VAL A 68 -6.24 14.27 -0.25
C VAL A 68 -7.73 14.56 -0.08
N GLY A 69 -8.55 14.18 -1.05
CA GLY A 69 -9.99 14.40 -0.99
C GLY A 69 -10.74 13.77 -2.15
N PHE A 70 -12.04 14.06 -2.21
CA PHE A 70 -12.93 13.54 -3.27
C PHE A 70 -13.34 14.61 -4.30
N SER A 71 -12.76 15.80 -4.22
CA SER A 71 -12.96 16.90 -5.16
C SER A 71 -11.61 17.51 -5.55
N PRO A 72 -11.34 17.73 -6.86
CA PRO A 72 -10.10 18.32 -7.32
C PRO A 72 -9.91 19.76 -6.80
N GLU A 73 -10.99 20.51 -6.60
CA GLU A 73 -10.95 21.89 -6.10
C GLU A 73 -10.44 21.96 -4.64
N LEU A 74 -10.66 20.88 -3.87
CA LEU A 74 -10.23 20.82 -2.47
C LEU A 74 -8.76 20.43 -2.31
N VAL A 75 -8.19 19.75 -3.30
CA VAL A 75 -6.83 19.20 -3.20
C VAL A 75 -5.81 19.97 -4.03
N ASN A 76 -6.19 20.57 -5.15
CA ASN A 76 -5.28 21.35 -5.99
C ASN A 76 -4.90 22.65 -5.29
N ARG A 77 -3.71 22.70 -4.72
CA ARG A 77 -3.19 23.84 -3.96
C ARG A 77 -1.97 24.43 -4.64
N PRO A 78 -1.85 25.77 -4.68
CA PRO A 78 -0.62 26.41 -5.14
C PRO A 78 0.60 25.91 -4.33
N GLY A 79 1.68 25.57 -5.00
CA GLY A 79 2.91 25.09 -4.38
C GLY A 79 2.98 23.57 -4.16
N SER A 80 1.90 22.82 -4.43
CA SER A 80 1.91 21.36 -4.39
C SER A 80 1.94 20.76 -5.80
N SER A 81 2.62 19.63 -5.96
CA SER A 81 2.61 18.83 -7.20
C SER A 81 1.18 18.45 -7.56
N SER A 82 0.85 18.48 -8.84
CA SER A 82 -0.47 18.09 -9.34
C SER A 82 -0.40 16.80 -10.12
N TYR A 83 -1.52 16.06 -10.14
CA TYR A 83 -1.69 14.82 -10.88
C TYR A 83 -2.85 14.92 -11.86
N PRO A 84 -2.76 14.32 -13.07
CA PRO A 84 -3.85 14.39 -14.05
C PRO A 84 -5.15 13.82 -13.50
N ASP A 85 -6.27 14.43 -13.83
CA ASP A 85 -7.62 13.89 -13.58
C ASP A 85 -7.93 12.85 -14.67
N GLY A 86 -8.17 11.61 -14.30
CA GLY A 86 -8.43 10.51 -15.22
C GLY A 86 -9.74 10.62 -15.96
N ARG A 87 -10.69 11.43 -15.50
CA ARG A 87 -11.93 11.70 -16.21
C ARG A 87 -11.70 12.57 -17.46
N GLU A 88 -10.69 13.43 -17.41
CA GLU A 88 -10.36 14.38 -18.48
C GLU A 88 -9.14 13.92 -19.31
N ASN A 89 -8.25 13.13 -18.70
CA ASN A 89 -6.93 12.78 -19.26
C ASN A 89 -6.69 11.27 -19.28
N ARG A 90 -7.63 10.47 -19.81
CA ARG A 90 -7.50 9.00 -19.85
C ARG A 90 -6.19 8.51 -20.47
N GLN A 91 -5.64 9.24 -21.45
CA GLN A 91 -4.35 8.91 -22.09
C GLN A 91 -3.15 8.96 -21.12
N ALA A 92 -3.28 9.60 -19.96
CA ALA A 92 -2.26 9.59 -18.92
C ALA A 92 -2.27 8.29 -18.08
N MET A 93 -3.28 7.42 -18.26
CA MET A 93 -3.28 6.06 -17.72
C MET A 93 -2.42 5.16 -18.60
N THR A 94 -1.11 5.23 -18.42
CA THR A 94 -0.12 4.58 -19.27
C THR A 94 0.20 3.15 -18.85
N TYR A 95 -0.10 2.75 -17.62
CA TYR A 95 0.09 1.39 -17.15
C TYR A 95 -1.03 0.47 -17.66
N TYR A 96 -2.27 0.77 -17.32
CA TYR A 96 -3.48 0.22 -17.94
C TYR A 96 -4.71 1.08 -17.62
N GLN A 97 -5.73 0.93 -18.43
CA GLN A 97 -6.95 1.74 -18.34
C GLN A 97 -7.88 1.24 -17.23
N SER A 98 -8.55 2.15 -16.54
CA SER A 98 -9.73 1.77 -15.77
C SER A 98 -10.92 1.51 -16.70
N SER A 99 -11.70 0.48 -16.41
CA SER A 99 -12.97 0.19 -17.11
C SER A 99 -14.11 1.07 -16.55
N HIS A 100 -14.17 1.23 -15.22
CA HIS A 100 -15.09 2.11 -14.50
C HIS A 100 -14.52 2.48 -13.13
N GLY A 101 -15.03 3.53 -12.50
CA GLY A 101 -14.42 4.04 -11.28
C GLY A 101 -12.94 4.40 -11.50
N HIS A 102 -12.11 4.37 -10.49
CA HIS A 102 -10.64 4.50 -10.57
C HIS A 102 -10.14 5.52 -11.61
N ASN A 103 -10.80 6.68 -11.69
CA ASN A 103 -10.58 7.67 -12.73
C ASN A 103 -10.37 9.08 -12.17
N HIS A 104 -9.95 9.18 -10.90
CA HIS A 104 -9.57 10.46 -10.32
C HIS A 104 -8.08 10.76 -10.54
N SER A 105 -7.27 11.02 -9.51
CA SER A 105 -5.84 11.29 -9.74
C SER A 105 -5.14 10.10 -10.41
N ILE A 106 -4.40 10.39 -11.47
CA ILE A 106 -3.54 9.40 -12.12
C ILE A 106 -2.13 9.51 -11.52
N ILE A 107 -1.70 8.44 -10.86
CA ILE A 107 -0.40 8.34 -10.22
C ILE A 107 0.31 7.08 -10.74
N ASN A 108 1.55 7.21 -11.18
CA ASN A 108 2.34 6.14 -11.81
C ASN A 108 1.64 5.52 -13.04
N GLY A 109 0.91 6.33 -13.81
CA GLY A 109 0.16 5.84 -14.98
C GLY A 109 -1.09 5.04 -14.65
N ILE A 110 -1.54 5.05 -13.39
CA ILE A 110 -2.69 4.29 -12.90
C ILE A 110 -3.71 5.26 -12.31
N GLY A 111 -4.96 5.19 -12.77
CA GLY A 111 -6.07 5.95 -12.19
C GLY A 111 -6.43 5.45 -10.79
N ARG A 112 -6.69 6.38 -9.87
CA ARG A 112 -7.00 6.04 -8.47
C ARG A 112 -8.42 6.47 -8.09
N ILE A 113 -8.89 6.01 -6.95
CA ILE A 113 -10.07 6.54 -6.26
C ILE A 113 -9.60 7.68 -5.35
N GLY A 114 -10.22 8.86 -5.51
CA GLY A 114 -9.87 10.09 -4.80
C GLY A 114 -8.83 10.93 -5.51
N TYR A 115 -8.72 12.18 -5.08
CA TYR A 115 -7.78 13.17 -5.60
C TYR A 115 -6.67 13.38 -4.60
N MET A 116 -5.46 13.57 -5.12
CA MET A 116 -4.26 13.90 -4.36
C MET A 116 -3.52 15.02 -5.06
N SER A 117 -2.91 15.92 -4.29
CA SER A 117 -1.83 16.81 -4.75
C SER A 117 -0.68 16.77 -3.76
N GLY A 118 0.50 17.19 -4.19
CA GLY A 118 1.72 17.14 -3.39
C GLY A 118 2.28 15.73 -3.18
N GLY A 119 3.32 15.64 -2.37
CA GLY A 119 3.94 14.40 -1.95
C GLY A 119 4.67 13.63 -3.05
N LYS A 120 5.14 14.29 -4.10
CA LYS A 120 5.82 13.61 -5.22
C LYS A 120 7.01 12.76 -4.79
N ALA A 121 7.78 13.23 -3.81
CA ALA A 121 8.93 12.50 -3.27
C ALA A 121 8.53 11.29 -2.41
N ALA A 122 7.32 11.30 -1.88
CA ALA A 122 6.78 10.26 -1.00
C ALA A 122 6.00 9.17 -1.74
N LEU A 123 5.73 9.34 -3.04
CA LEU A 123 4.98 8.35 -3.80
C LEU A 123 5.64 6.97 -3.73
N TRP A 124 4.83 5.95 -3.48
CA TRP A 124 5.30 4.57 -3.67
C TRP A 124 5.52 4.25 -5.16
N ASP A 125 6.28 3.22 -5.41
CA ASP A 125 6.36 2.57 -6.70
C ASP A 125 5.49 1.30 -6.63
N ASP A 126 4.50 1.19 -7.50
CA ASP A 126 3.53 0.09 -7.49
C ASP A 126 4.18 -1.26 -7.72
N GLU A 127 5.17 -1.35 -8.63
CA GLU A 127 5.83 -2.60 -8.99
C GLU A 127 6.79 -3.12 -7.91
N THR A 128 7.26 -2.27 -7.00
CA THR A 128 8.20 -2.65 -5.93
C THR A 128 7.53 -2.80 -4.56
N MET A 129 6.23 -2.59 -4.46
CA MET A 129 5.51 -2.55 -3.19
C MET A 129 5.66 -3.84 -2.37
N ALA A 130 5.57 -5.02 -3.01
CA ALA A 130 5.76 -6.29 -2.34
C ALA A 130 7.15 -6.43 -1.72
N ASP A 131 8.20 -6.01 -2.44
CA ASP A 131 9.58 -6.04 -1.92
C ASP A 131 9.75 -5.14 -0.69
N VAL A 132 9.17 -3.94 -0.72
CA VAL A 132 9.23 -3.00 0.41
C VAL A 132 8.58 -3.60 1.65
N PHE A 133 7.38 -4.18 1.53
CA PHE A 133 6.72 -4.80 2.68
C PHE A 133 7.46 -6.02 3.19
N ILE A 134 8.00 -6.86 2.29
CA ILE A 134 8.80 -8.03 2.67
C ILE A 134 10.09 -7.61 3.38
N GLU A 135 10.77 -6.57 2.92
CA GLU A 135 11.96 -6.07 3.60
C GLU A 135 11.64 -5.61 5.03
N LYS A 136 10.57 -4.84 5.22
CA LYS A 136 10.10 -4.38 6.54
C LYS A 136 9.76 -5.57 7.46
N ALA A 137 9.03 -6.58 6.94
CA ALA A 137 8.66 -7.76 7.71
C ALA A 137 9.87 -8.62 8.10
N ARG A 138 10.79 -8.86 7.17
CA ARG A 138 12.03 -9.60 7.44
C ARG A 138 12.90 -8.88 8.48
N ASN A 139 13.01 -7.56 8.36
CA ASN A 139 13.74 -6.76 9.35
C ASN A 139 13.07 -6.83 10.73
N TYR A 140 11.74 -6.74 10.81
CA TYR A 140 11.01 -6.87 12.06
C TYR A 140 11.23 -8.24 12.72
N ILE A 141 11.11 -9.34 11.98
CA ILE A 141 11.37 -10.70 12.48
C ILE A 141 12.79 -10.81 13.02
N ARG A 142 13.79 -10.37 12.24
CA ARG A 142 15.19 -10.43 12.62
C ARG A 142 15.51 -9.64 13.90
N THR A 143 14.94 -8.45 14.01
CA THR A 143 15.19 -7.54 15.15
C THR A 143 14.54 -8.06 16.43
N ASN A 144 13.39 -8.73 16.32
CA ASN A 144 12.61 -9.19 17.48
C ASN A 144 12.78 -10.70 17.77
N LYS A 145 13.74 -11.38 17.13
CA LYS A 145 13.91 -12.84 17.23
C LYS A 145 14.16 -13.40 18.64
N ASN A 146 14.60 -12.56 19.57
CA ASN A 146 14.93 -12.95 20.93
C ASN A 146 13.80 -12.72 21.95
N ALA A 147 12.62 -12.29 21.51
CA ALA A 147 11.46 -12.07 22.36
C ALA A 147 10.16 -12.50 21.65
N PRO A 148 9.10 -12.82 22.37
CA PRO A 148 7.81 -13.06 21.74
C PRO A 148 7.34 -11.85 20.94
N PHE A 149 6.84 -12.10 19.73
CA PHE A 149 6.26 -11.04 18.89
C PHE A 149 4.96 -11.49 18.22
N PHE A 150 4.17 -10.51 17.82
CA PHE A 150 3.02 -10.67 16.94
C PHE A 150 3.25 -9.81 15.69
N LEU A 151 3.23 -10.44 14.52
CA LEU A 151 3.30 -9.73 13.23
C LEU A 151 2.00 -9.97 12.46
N PHE A 152 1.25 -8.90 12.24
CA PHE A 152 0.14 -8.88 11.29
C PHE A 152 0.66 -8.38 9.94
N PHE A 153 0.90 -9.33 9.03
CA PHE A 153 1.32 -9.03 7.66
C PHE A 153 0.12 -9.06 6.73
N SER A 154 -0.32 -7.88 6.30
CA SER A 154 -1.47 -7.69 5.42
C SER A 154 -0.99 -7.33 4.01
N SER A 155 -0.80 -8.34 3.15
CA SER A 155 -0.33 -8.12 1.78
C SER A 155 -1.28 -7.20 1.00
N GLN A 156 -0.73 -6.37 0.12
CA GLN A 156 -1.52 -5.61 -0.86
C GLN A 156 -1.99 -6.51 -2.02
N ASP A 157 -1.26 -7.60 -2.30
CA ASP A 157 -1.65 -8.57 -3.32
C ASP A 157 -2.79 -9.45 -2.79
N ILE A 158 -3.74 -9.77 -3.61
CA ILE A 158 -3.90 -9.53 -5.03
C ILE A 158 -4.94 -8.43 -5.31
N HIS A 159 -5.03 -7.41 -4.47
CA HIS A 159 -5.96 -6.28 -4.65
C HIS A 159 -5.54 -5.44 -5.88
N VAL A 160 -6.53 -4.86 -6.55
CA VAL A 160 -6.31 -3.90 -7.66
C VAL A 160 -5.71 -2.58 -7.16
N PRO A 161 -4.96 -1.86 -8.00
CA PRO A 161 -4.39 -2.25 -9.28
C PRO A 161 -3.30 -3.30 -9.11
N ARG A 162 -3.29 -4.31 -9.96
CA ARG A 162 -2.27 -5.35 -9.95
C ARG A 162 -1.06 -4.87 -10.73
N ALA A 163 0.01 -4.59 -10.03
CA ALA A 163 1.27 -4.13 -10.62
C ALA A 163 2.42 -5.03 -10.12
N PRO A 164 2.47 -6.28 -10.59
CA PRO A 164 3.51 -7.20 -10.18
C PRO A 164 4.87 -6.70 -10.65
N HIS A 165 5.89 -6.86 -9.78
CA HIS A 165 7.26 -6.53 -10.12
C HIS A 165 7.67 -7.21 -11.44
N PRO A 166 8.47 -6.58 -12.33
CA PRO A 166 8.83 -7.11 -13.65
C PRO A 166 9.34 -8.56 -13.66
N ARG A 167 10.00 -9.02 -12.59
CA ARG A 167 10.43 -10.43 -12.46
C ARG A 167 9.29 -11.44 -12.40
N PHE A 168 8.06 -11.00 -12.08
CA PHE A 168 6.87 -11.84 -12.00
C PHE A 168 5.94 -11.66 -13.20
N GLN A 169 6.15 -10.65 -14.03
CA GLN A 169 5.35 -10.42 -15.23
C GLN A 169 5.55 -11.56 -16.23
N GLU A 170 4.49 -11.89 -16.96
CA GLU A 170 4.47 -12.98 -17.97
C GLU A 170 4.81 -14.37 -17.39
N LYS A 171 4.53 -14.59 -16.09
CA LYS A 171 4.72 -15.91 -15.46
C LYS A 171 3.50 -16.80 -15.60
N THR A 172 2.35 -16.21 -15.94
CA THR A 172 1.10 -16.95 -16.16
C THR A 172 0.40 -16.49 -17.43
N GLU A 173 -0.55 -17.28 -17.91
CA GLU A 173 -1.44 -16.91 -19.03
C GLU A 173 -2.62 -16.03 -18.56
N LEU A 174 -2.68 -15.69 -17.26
CA LEU A 174 -3.78 -14.93 -16.66
C LEU A 174 -3.50 -13.43 -16.55
N GLY A 175 -2.45 -12.92 -17.24
CA GLY A 175 -2.05 -11.53 -17.19
C GLY A 175 -1.61 -11.09 -15.78
N TYR A 176 -1.72 -9.81 -15.50
CA TYR A 176 -1.30 -9.24 -14.21
C TYR A 176 -2.01 -9.86 -13.00
N ARG A 177 -3.24 -10.34 -13.18
CA ARG A 177 -3.98 -11.06 -12.12
C ARG A 177 -3.25 -12.32 -11.68
N GLY A 178 -2.85 -13.17 -12.63
CA GLY A 178 -2.09 -14.39 -12.33
C GLY A 178 -0.68 -14.10 -11.85
N ASP A 179 -0.02 -13.12 -12.45
CA ASP A 179 1.34 -12.72 -12.10
C ASP A 179 1.41 -12.15 -10.67
N ALA A 180 0.39 -11.38 -10.24
CA ALA A 180 0.26 -10.91 -8.86
C ALA A 180 0.01 -12.07 -7.87
N MET A 181 -0.66 -13.16 -8.28
CA MET A 181 -0.79 -14.36 -7.44
C MET A 181 0.57 -15.05 -7.26
N VAL A 182 1.41 -15.12 -8.29
CA VAL A 182 2.78 -15.65 -8.19
C VAL A 182 3.63 -14.77 -7.27
N GLN A 183 3.50 -13.44 -7.37
CA GLN A 183 4.16 -12.51 -6.47
C GLN A 183 3.70 -12.67 -5.02
N PHE A 184 2.40 -12.88 -4.80
CA PHE A 184 1.85 -13.11 -3.47
C PHE A 184 2.39 -14.40 -2.84
N ASP A 185 2.41 -15.51 -3.60
CA ASP A 185 3.00 -16.77 -3.13
C ASP A 185 4.49 -16.61 -2.77
N TRP A 186 5.25 -15.90 -3.63
CA TRP A 186 6.63 -15.53 -3.32
C TRP A 186 6.73 -14.74 -2.01
N SER A 187 5.83 -13.77 -1.79
CA SER A 187 5.83 -12.96 -0.57
C SER A 187 5.61 -13.80 0.69
N VAL A 188 4.67 -14.74 0.65
CA VAL A 188 4.47 -15.72 1.74
C VAL A 188 5.73 -16.55 1.97
N GLY A 189 6.34 -17.05 0.89
CA GLY A 189 7.61 -17.79 0.95
C GLY A 189 8.72 -16.98 1.65
N GLN A 190 8.84 -15.69 1.37
CA GLN A 190 9.84 -14.82 2.02
C GLN A 190 9.64 -14.65 3.53
N ILE A 191 8.39 -14.62 3.99
CA ILE A 191 8.09 -14.58 5.43
C ILE A 191 8.49 -15.91 6.09
N ILE A 192 8.11 -17.03 5.49
CA ILE A 192 8.47 -18.37 5.99
C ILE A 192 10.00 -18.54 6.03
N ASP A 193 10.70 -18.12 4.99
CA ASP A 193 12.17 -18.18 4.95
C ASP A 193 12.84 -17.29 5.98
N ALA A 194 12.25 -16.13 6.29
CA ALA A 194 12.74 -15.27 7.36
C ALA A 194 12.61 -15.94 8.75
N LEU A 195 11.51 -16.65 9.00
CA LEU A 195 11.34 -17.43 10.23
C LEU A 195 12.32 -18.60 10.31
N LYS A 196 12.52 -19.34 9.21
CA LYS A 196 13.50 -20.44 9.12
C LYS A 196 14.93 -19.96 9.40
N THR A 197 15.36 -18.90 8.69
CA THR A 197 16.73 -18.37 8.83
C THR A 197 17.02 -17.70 10.16
N SER A 198 15.97 -17.40 10.93
CA SER A 198 16.04 -16.86 12.30
C SER A 198 15.88 -17.95 13.36
N ASP A 199 15.77 -19.23 13.00
CA ASP A 199 15.52 -20.38 13.88
C ASP A 199 14.21 -20.24 14.70
N LEU A 200 13.17 -19.63 14.09
CA LEU A 200 11.90 -19.32 14.75
C LEU A 200 10.74 -20.17 14.28
N LEU A 201 10.82 -20.81 13.11
CA LEU A 201 9.68 -21.42 12.46
C LEU A 201 8.99 -22.48 13.33
N GLU A 202 9.78 -23.34 14.00
CA GLU A 202 9.25 -24.42 14.86
C GLU A 202 8.60 -23.89 16.16
N ASN A 203 8.83 -22.62 16.49
CA ASN A 203 8.27 -21.96 17.68
C ASN A 203 7.35 -20.78 17.31
N THR A 204 6.81 -20.78 16.09
CA THR A 204 5.92 -19.71 15.60
C THR A 204 4.63 -20.32 15.06
N ILE A 205 3.50 -19.82 15.54
CA ILE A 205 2.20 -20.12 14.94
C ILE A 205 2.02 -19.21 13.72
N VAL A 206 1.92 -19.82 12.55
CA VAL A 206 1.64 -19.11 11.29
C VAL A 206 0.17 -19.30 10.94
N ILE A 207 -0.56 -18.18 10.81
CA ILE A 207 -1.97 -18.16 10.42
C ILE A 207 -2.06 -17.52 9.03
N PHE A 208 -2.61 -18.25 8.07
CA PHE A 208 -2.91 -17.75 6.73
C PHE A 208 -4.42 -17.59 6.55
N SER A 209 -4.86 -16.42 6.10
CA SER A 209 -6.27 -16.11 5.90
C SER A 209 -6.45 -15.10 4.77
N SER A 210 -7.68 -15.01 4.24
CA SER A 210 -8.10 -13.95 3.32
C SER A 210 -9.16 -13.08 3.99
N ASP A 211 -9.19 -11.79 3.67
CA ASP A 211 -10.17 -10.84 4.20
C ASP A 211 -11.55 -10.99 3.50
N ASN A 212 -11.54 -11.37 2.22
CA ASN A 212 -12.76 -11.58 1.42
C ASN A 212 -12.50 -12.54 0.25
N GLY A 213 -13.58 -12.92 -0.43
CA GLY A 213 -13.52 -13.70 -1.67
C GLY A 213 -13.12 -12.86 -2.89
N PRO A 214 -13.03 -13.49 -4.08
CA PRO A 214 -12.59 -12.80 -5.29
C PRO A 214 -13.60 -11.78 -5.79
N THR A 215 -13.09 -10.68 -6.37
CA THR A 215 -13.86 -9.69 -7.12
C THR A 215 -13.58 -9.91 -8.62
N TYR A 216 -14.63 -10.08 -9.43
CA TYR A 216 -14.51 -10.38 -10.86
C TYR A 216 -14.43 -9.13 -11.72
N ASP A 217 -15.20 -8.09 -11.36
CA ASP A 217 -15.23 -6.80 -12.05
C ASP A 217 -14.81 -5.73 -11.04
N ASP A 218 -13.55 -5.39 -11.08
CA ASP A 218 -12.88 -4.60 -10.05
C ASP A 218 -12.41 -3.21 -10.55
N GLY A 219 -12.83 -2.83 -11.75
CA GLY A 219 -12.67 -1.47 -12.26
C GLY A 219 -11.41 -1.21 -13.09
N TYR A 220 -10.58 -2.22 -13.33
CA TYR A 220 -9.43 -2.13 -14.25
C TYR A 220 -9.52 -3.16 -15.38
N VAL A 221 -8.77 -2.90 -16.46
CA VAL A 221 -8.60 -3.84 -17.58
C VAL A 221 -7.21 -4.45 -17.45
N ASP A 222 -7.14 -5.63 -16.86
CA ASP A 222 -5.91 -6.40 -16.62
C ASP A 222 -6.05 -7.88 -17.03
#